data_3ce44631ee41d2e9fca976e09ee453ea
#
_entry.id   3ce44631ee41d2e9fca976e09ee453ea
#
_cell.length_a   1.000
_cell.length_b   1.000
_cell.length_c   1.000
_cell.angle_alpha   90.00
_cell.angle_beta   90.00
_cell.angle_gamma   90.00
#
_symmetry.space_group_name_H-M   'P 1'
#
loop_
_entity.id
_entity.type
_entity.pdbx_description
1 polymer ?
#
loop_
_entity_poly.entity_id
_entity_poly.type
_entity_poly.pdbx_seq_one_letter_code
_entity_poly.pdbx_strand_id
1 'polypeptide(L)'
;ASDVYKRQMKALEHLRTINHHKMLVMKQCFQVGLYKQGLLHDLSKYTPTEFLVGCKYYQGTRSPNNAEREDIGVSTSWLHHKGRNKHHFEHWVDYSLDGEHVIMGAPMPRKYVAEMVMDRISASRNYLGDAYTESQPLEYYLKSKDSLWFIHPRTKKELEGLLRILNDHGEKKLLHYIKYVYLKQEPKSRIKY
;
A
#
# COMPACT_ATOMS: atom_id res chain seq x y z
N ALA A 1 7.29 -19.91 30.57
CA ALA A 1 7.94 -20.44 29.34
C ALA A 1 7.00 -20.43 28.14
N SER A 2 5.72 -20.83 28.27
CA SER A 2 4.81 -20.93 27.13
C SER A 2 4.45 -19.56 26.52
N ASP A 3 4.33 -18.49 27.31
CA ASP A 3 3.98 -17.15 26.80
C ASP A 3 5.15 -16.47 26.09
N VAL A 4 6.37 -16.65 26.55
CA VAL A 4 7.58 -16.16 25.88
C VAL A 4 7.72 -16.84 24.52
N TYR A 5 7.56 -18.16 24.47
CA TYR A 5 7.61 -18.93 23.24
C TYR A 5 6.53 -18.49 22.23
N LYS A 6 5.28 -18.31 22.67
CA LYS A 6 4.19 -17.81 21.82
C LYS A 6 4.49 -16.43 21.23
N ARG A 7 5.07 -15.51 22.03
CA ARG A 7 5.48 -14.17 21.56
C ARG A 7 6.59 -14.26 20.52
N GLN A 8 7.58 -15.11 20.74
CA GLN A 8 8.68 -15.34 19.79
C GLN A 8 8.17 -15.91 18.47
N MET A 9 7.26 -16.89 18.52
CA MET A 9 6.63 -17.45 17.32
C MET A 9 5.85 -16.40 16.54
N LYS A 10 5.03 -15.58 17.21
CA LYS A 10 4.31 -14.48 16.56
C LYS A 10 5.25 -13.48 15.87
N ALA A 11 6.35 -13.11 16.52
CA ALA A 11 7.34 -12.20 15.94
C ALA A 11 7.98 -12.79 14.68
N LEU A 12 8.31 -14.08 14.69
CA LEU A 12 8.89 -14.77 13.54
C LEU A 12 7.88 -14.88 12.38
N GLU A 13 6.64 -15.21 12.68
CA GLU A 13 5.57 -15.29 11.68
C GLU A 13 5.27 -13.91 11.07
N HIS A 14 5.22 -12.87 11.91
CA HIS A 14 5.07 -11.50 11.45
C HIS A 14 6.23 -11.07 10.53
N LEU A 15 7.47 -11.37 10.92
CA LEU A 15 8.64 -11.09 10.07
C LEU A 15 8.58 -11.83 8.72
N ARG A 16 8.17 -13.10 8.72
CA ARG A 16 7.97 -13.87 7.48
C ARG A 16 6.91 -13.22 6.59
N THR A 17 5.79 -12.77 7.18
CA THR A 17 4.72 -12.07 6.46
C THR A 17 5.20 -10.77 5.82
N ILE A 18 5.97 -9.95 6.56
CA ILE A 18 6.57 -8.71 6.03
C ILE A 18 7.53 -9.04 4.88
N ASN A 19 8.43 -10.00 5.06
CA ASN A 19 9.42 -10.39 4.05
C ASN A 19 8.75 -10.92 2.78
N HIS A 20 7.74 -11.78 2.92
CA HIS A 20 6.98 -12.32 1.79
C HIS A 20 6.30 -11.21 1.01
N HIS A 21 5.56 -10.32 1.69
CA HIS A 21 4.92 -9.16 1.08
C HIS A 21 5.93 -8.28 0.32
N LYS A 22 7.03 -7.91 0.98
CA LYS A 22 8.10 -7.11 0.37
C LYS A 22 8.67 -7.76 -0.89
N MET A 23 8.91 -9.07 -0.87
CA MET A 23 9.42 -9.80 -2.04
C MET A 23 8.43 -9.79 -3.22
N LEU A 24 7.12 -9.90 -2.94
CA LEU A 24 6.09 -9.80 -3.97
C LEU A 24 6.09 -8.42 -4.62
N VAL A 25 6.07 -7.35 -3.83
CA VAL A 25 6.10 -5.97 -4.34
C VAL A 25 7.40 -5.69 -5.10
N MET A 26 8.53 -6.08 -4.55
CA MET A 26 9.84 -5.89 -5.21
C MET A 26 9.89 -6.57 -6.57
N LYS A 27 9.40 -7.81 -6.69
CA LYS A 27 9.35 -8.56 -7.95
C LYS A 27 8.53 -7.82 -9.01
N GLN A 28 7.34 -7.32 -8.64
CA GLN A 28 6.48 -6.57 -9.56
C GLN A 28 7.09 -5.22 -9.95
N CYS A 29 7.65 -4.48 -8.99
CA CYS A 29 8.35 -3.22 -9.23
C CYS A 29 9.51 -3.40 -10.22
N PHE A 30 10.29 -4.46 -10.09
CA PHE A 30 11.42 -4.75 -10.99
C PHE A 30 10.96 -5.04 -12.42
N GLN A 31 9.83 -5.72 -12.58
CA GLN A 31 9.27 -6.00 -13.91
C GLN A 31 8.93 -4.72 -14.70
N VAL A 32 8.57 -3.65 -14.00
CA VAL A 32 8.22 -2.35 -14.62
C VAL A 32 9.34 -1.32 -14.57
N GLY A 33 10.53 -1.67 -14.03
CA GLY A 33 11.70 -0.79 -13.96
C GLY A 33 11.72 0.15 -12.74
N LEU A 34 10.86 -0.07 -11.76
CA LEU A 34 10.82 0.68 -10.50
C LEU A 34 11.75 0.06 -9.43
N TYR A 35 13.05 -0.06 -9.77
CA TYR A 35 14.03 -0.75 -8.92
C TYR A 35 14.17 -0.12 -7.54
N LYS A 36 14.29 1.22 -7.47
CA LYS A 36 14.42 1.93 -6.19
C LYS A 36 13.21 1.72 -5.30
N GLN A 37 12.00 1.83 -5.85
CA GLN A 37 10.76 1.60 -5.13
C GLN A 37 10.71 0.18 -4.58
N GLY A 38 10.98 -0.83 -5.40
CA GLY A 38 10.97 -2.23 -4.96
C GLY A 38 11.98 -2.54 -3.86
N LEU A 39 13.19 -2.00 -3.94
CA LEU A 39 14.21 -2.19 -2.90
C LEU A 39 13.85 -1.50 -1.58
N LEU A 40 13.31 -0.28 -1.65
CA LEU A 40 13.03 0.56 -0.48
C LEU A 40 11.60 0.39 0.06
N HIS A 41 10.75 -0.37 -0.65
CA HIS A 41 9.36 -0.60 -0.25
C HIS A 41 9.28 -1.08 1.19
N ASP A 42 8.49 -0.37 1.99
CA ASP A 42 8.15 -0.75 3.36
C ASP A 42 9.33 -1.01 4.32
N LEU A 43 10.51 -0.43 4.07
CA LEU A 43 11.64 -0.59 5.01
C LEU A 43 11.30 -0.09 6.42
N SER A 44 10.36 0.83 6.56
CA SER A 44 9.90 1.33 7.86
C SER A 44 9.29 0.23 8.73
N LYS A 45 8.72 -0.83 8.14
CA LYS A 45 8.17 -2.00 8.87
C LYS A 45 9.19 -2.75 9.70
N TYR A 46 10.49 -2.61 9.42
CA TYR A 46 11.57 -3.21 10.21
C TYR A 46 12.04 -2.33 11.37
N THR A 47 11.52 -1.11 11.48
CA THR A 47 11.82 -0.24 12.64
C THR A 47 11.10 -0.73 13.89
N PRO A 48 11.66 -0.51 15.10
CA PRO A 48 10.98 -0.89 16.34
C PRO A 48 9.56 -0.34 16.46
N THR A 49 9.32 0.88 15.97
CA THR A 49 8.01 1.56 16.01
C THR A 49 6.90 0.78 15.30
N GLU A 50 7.21 0.18 14.15
CA GLU A 50 6.22 -0.61 13.40
C GLU A 50 6.30 -2.10 13.75
N PHE A 51 7.51 -2.65 13.86
CA PHE A 51 7.72 -4.08 14.05
C PHE A 51 7.17 -4.58 15.39
N LEU A 52 7.45 -3.88 16.49
CA LEU A 52 7.00 -4.31 17.83
C LEU A 52 5.48 -4.23 17.97
N VAL A 53 4.87 -3.17 17.43
CA VAL A 53 3.40 -3.06 17.37
C VAL A 53 2.83 -4.18 16.48
N GLY A 54 3.45 -4.42 15.33
CA GLY A 54 3.08 -5.54 14.47
C GLY A 54 3.12 -6.88 15.19
N CYS A 55 4.17 -7.18 15.92
CA CYS A 55 4.29 -8.42 16.73
C CYS A 55 3.18 -8.54 17.78
N LYS A 56 2.82 -7.43 18.46
CA LYS A 56 1.74 -7.42 19.47
C LYS A 56 0.39 -7.79 18.85
N TYR A 57 0.06 -7.21 17.70
CA TYR A 57 -1.26 -7.31 17.06
C TYR A 57 -1.35 -8.32 15.92
N TYR A 58 -0.29 -9.06 15.62
CA TYR A 58 -0.27 -10.03 14.53
C TYR A 58 -1.30 -11.16 14.73
N GLN A 59 -2.10 -11.41 13.69
CA GLN A 59 -3.14 -12.45 13.64
C GLN A 59 -2.98 -13.40 12.45
N GLY A 60 -2.10 -13.09 11.48
CA GLY A 60 -1.87 -13.89 10.27
C GLY A 60 -2.87 -13.68 9.16
N THR A 61 -4.09 -13.25 9.44
CA THR A 61 -5.21 -13.17 8.49
C THR A 61 -5.51 -11.76 7.99
N ARG A 62 -4.97 -10.75 8.66
CA ARG A 62 -5.16 -9.33 8.31
C ARG A 62 -4.02 -8.45 8.83
N SER A 63 -4.01 -7.19 8.39
CA SER A 63 -3.02 -6.22 8.86
C SER A 63 -3.11 -6.01 10.38
N PRO A 64 -1.97 -6.06 11.11
CA PRO A 64 -1.92 -5.74 12.54
C PRO A 64 -2.45 -4.35 12.88
N ASN A 65 -2.34 -3.39 11.95
CA ASN A 65 -2.83 -2.02 12.14
C ASN A 65 -4.34 -1.94 12.41
N ASN A 66 -5.13 -2.88 11.86
CA ASN A 66 -6.56 -2.91 12.11
C ASN A 66 -6.86 -3.39 13.54
N ALA A 67 -6.15 -4.40 14.00
CA ALA A 67 -6.29 -4.88 15.38
C ALA A 67 -5.84 -3.82 16.41
N GLU A 68 -4.79 -3.04 16.09
CA GLU A 68 -4.39 -1.90 16.92
C GLU A 68 -5.48 -0.82 16.98
N ARG A 69 -6.12 -0.48 15.83
CA ARG A 69 -7.24 0.49 15.81
C ARG A 69 -8.45 0.02 16.63
N GLU A 70 -8.75 -1.26 16.57
CA GLU A 70 -9.84 -1.86 17.34
C GLU A 70 -9.57 -1.82 18.86
N ASP A 71 -8.31 -1.95 19.27
CA ASP A 71 -7.90 -1.94 20.68
C ASP A 71 -7.82 -0.52 21.27
N ILE A 72 -7.19 0.43 20.56
CA ILE A 72 -6.89 1.76 21.09
C ILE A 72 -7.44 2.94 20.27
N GLY A 73 -8.31 2.68 19.29
CA GLY A 73 -8.97 3.69 18.46
C GLY A 73 -8.11 4.25 17.32
N VAL A 74 -6.80 4.06 17.33
CA VAL A 74 -5.85 4.54 16.31
C VAL A 74 -4.80 3.47 16.04
N SER A 75 -4.02 3.62 14.95
CA SER A 75 -2.83 2.79 14.74
C SER A 75 -1.59 3.67 14.71
N THR A 76 -0.77 3.55 15.75
CA THR A 76 0.50 4.29 15.88
C THR A 76 1.52 3.81 14.86
N SER A 77 1.55 2.52 14.56
CA SER A 77 2.37 1.94 13.51
C SER A 77 1.95 2.45 12.13
N TRP A 78 0.64 2.61 11.85
CA TRP A 78 0.15 3.18 10.61
C TRP A 78 0.49 4.66 10.44
N LEU A 79 0.36 5.45 11.50
CA LEU A 79 0.76 6.86 11.48
C LEU A 79 2.25 7.02 11.13
N HIS A 80 3.11 6.18 11.70
CA HIS A 80 4.53 6.15 11.37
C HIS A 80 4.76 5.70 9.93
N HIS A 81 4.06 4.63 9.50
CA HIS A 81 4.19 4.01 8.20
C HIS A 81 3.82 4.94 7.05
N LYS A 82 2.60 5.49 7.06
CA LYS A 82 2.10 6.37 6.00
C LYS A 82 2.92 7.66 5.84
N GLY A 83 3.52 8.15 6.92
CA GLY A 83 4.39 9.33 6.88
C GLY A 83 5.73 9.08 6.17
N ARG A 84 6.18 7.84 6.09
CA ARG A 84 7.48 7.44 5.50
C ARG A 84 7.38 6.79 4.14
N ASN A 85 6.21 6.28 3.78
CA ASN A 85 6.01 5.50 2.56
C ASN A 85 5.15 6.28 1.55
N LYS A 86 5.79 6.79 0.51
CA LYS A 86 5.17 7.67 -0.50
C LYS A 86 4.16 6.95 -1.41
N HIS A 87 4.07 5.65 -1.37
CA HIS A 87 3.05 4.89 -2.10
C HIS A 87 1.68 4.87 -1.41
N HIS A 88 1.58 5.41 -0.19
CA HIS A 88 0.30 5.64 0.49
C HIS A 88 -0.23 7.04 0.19
N PHE A 89 -1.50 7.13 -0.22
CA PHE A 89 -2.12 8.41 -0.57
C PHE A 89 -2.24 9.36 0.64
N GLU A 90 -2.27 8.84 1.86
CA GLU A 90 -2.29 9.64 3.09
C GLU A 90 -0.98 10.43 3.32
N HIS A 91 0.11 10.04 2.67
CA HIS A 91 1.35 10.82 2.64
C HIS A 91 1.17 12.13 1.86
N TRP A 92 0.21 12.18 0.93
CA TRP A 92 -0.01 13.27 -0.01
C TRP A 92 -1.21 14.15 0.39
N VAL A 93 -1.37 14.39 1.69
CA VAL A 93 -2.42 15.26 2.23
C VAL A 93 -1.79 16.55 2.72
N ASP A 94 -2.37 17.68 2.31
CA ASP A 94 -1.92 19.03 2.64
C ASP A 94 -3.11 19.88 3.09
N TYR A 95 -2.86 21.10 3.58
CA TYR A 95 -3.90 22.06 3.87
C TYR A 95 -4.56 22.55 2.60
N SER A 96 -5.88 22.74 2.68
CA SER A 96 -6.66 23.35 1.62
C SER A 96 -6.86 24.86 1.86
N LEU A 97 -6.89 25.60 0.77
CA LEU A 97 -7.24 27.04 0.78
C LEU A 97 -8.58 27.30 0.07
N ASP A 98 -9.37 26.26 -0.22
CA ASP A 98 -10.65 26.36 -0.93
C ASP A 98 -11.79 26.90 -0.05
N GLY A 99 -11.62 26.94 1.26
CA GLY A 99 -12.63 27.39 2.22
C GLY A 99 -13.70 26.35 2.58
N GLU A 100 -13.76 25.22 1.88
CA GLU A 100 -14.74 24.16 2.13
C GLU A 100 -14.16 23.03 2.99
N HIS A 101 -12.90 22.68 2.77
CA HIS A 101 -12.21 21.57 3.45
C HIS A 101 -10.90 22.03 4.06
N VAL A 102 -10.59 21.56 5.25
CA VAL A 102 -9.32 21.86 5.95
C VAL A 102 -8.13 21.17 5.29
N ILE A 103 -8.36 20.01 4.67
CA ILE A 103 -7.31 19.21 4.03
C ILE A 103 -7.69 18.84 2.59
N MET A 104 -6.66 18.68 1.77
CA MET A 104 -6.80 18.24 0.38
C MET A 104 -5.69 17.27 -0.01
N GLY A 105 -5.95 16.43 -1.01
CA GLY A 105 -4.93 15.57 -1.58
C GLY A 105 -4.06 16.27 -2.60
N ALA A 106 -2.76 16.14 -2.49
CA ALA A 106 -1.83 16.47 -3.56
C ALA A 106 -1.74 15.34 -4.61
N PRO A 107 -1.49 15.66 -5.90
CA PRO A 107 -1.38 14.64 -6.93
C PRO A 107 -0.15 13.77 -6.73
N MET A 108 -0.33 12.47 -6.59
CA MET A 108 0.78 11.53 -6.46
C MET A 108 1.54 11.40 -7.79
N PRO A 109 2.90 11.35 -7.76
CA PRO A 109 3.68 10.95 -8.93
C PRO A 109 3.35 9.51 -9.34
N ARG A 110 3.30 9.27 -10.65
CA ARG A 110 2.85 7.97 -11.21
C ARG A 110 3.65 6.76 -10.71
N LYS A 111 4.93 6.92 -10.45
CA LYS A 111 5.76 5.85 -9.85
C LYS A 111 5.24 5.37 -8.51
N TYR A 112 4.69 6.25 -7.68
CA TYR A 112 4.13 5.88 -6.38
C TYR A 112 2.70 5.34 -6.50
N VAL A 113 1.93 5.81 -7.48
CA VAL A 113 0.62 5.17 -7.79
C VAL A 113 0.83 3.74 -8.30
N ALA A 114 1.83 3.51 -9.17
CA ALA A 114 2.17 2.17 -9.63
C ALA A 114 2.64 1.28 -8.46
N GLU A 115 3.51 1.79 -7.58
CA GLU A 115 3.94 1.08 -6.37
C GLU A 115 2.74 0.75 -5.46
N MET A 116 1.79 1.68 -5.25
CA MET A 116 0.57 1.46 -4.47
C MET A 116 -0.30 0.35 -5.08
N VAL A 117 -0.40 0.26 -6.40
CA VAL A 117 -1.14 -0.84 -7.06
C VAL A 117 -0.47 -2.18 -6.79
N MET A 118 0.87 -2.26 -6.90
CA MET A 118 1.63 -3.48 -6.61
C MET A 118 1.54 -3.88 -5.14
N ASP A 119 1.58 -2.90 -4.24
CA ASP A 119 1.36 -3.11 -2.81
C ASP A 119 -0.02 -3.75 -2.54
N ARG A 120 -1.09 -3.22 -3.14
CA ARG A 120 -2.46 -3.77 -3.00
C ARG A 120 -2.59 -5.20 -3.54
N ILE A 121 -2.00 -5.49 -4.70
CA ILE A 121 -1.96 -6.85 -5.26
C ILE A 121 -1.23 -7.79 -4.29
N SER A 122 -0.05 -7.37 -3.83
CA SER A 122 0.79 -8.17 -2.95
C SER A 122 0.17 -8.39 -1.57
N ALA A 123 -0.49 -7.36 -1.00
CA ALA A 123 -1.23 -7.48 0.25
C ALA A 123 -2.41 -8.45 0.11
N SER A 124 -3.19 -8.36 -0.98
CA SER A 124 -4.28 -9.30 -1.23
C SER A 124 -3.76 -10.73 -1.34
N ARG A 125 -2.69 -10.99 -2.08
CA ARG A 125 -2.06 -12.31 -2.17
C ARG A 125 -1.53 -12.81 -0.83
N ASN A 126 -0.92 -11.93 -0.06
CA ASN A 126 -0.31 -12.28 1.21
C ASN A 126 -1.35 -12.75 2.25
N TYR A 127 -2.55 -12.16 2.23
CA TYR A 127 -3.61 -12.49 3.19
C TYR A 127 -4.62 -13.52 2.67
N LEU A 128 -4.84 -13.61 1.38
CA LEU A 128 -5.82 -14.53 0.79
C LEU A 128 -5.19 -15.86 0.30
N GLY A 129 -3.86 -15.89 0.09
CA GLY A 129 -3.18 -17.09 -0.41
C GLY A 129 -3.82 -17.59 -1.70
N ASP A 130 -4.22 -18.87 -1.69
CA ASP A 130 -4.84 -19.53 -2.85
C ASP A 130 -6.24 -19.00 -3.20
N ALA A 131 -6.90 -18.27 -2.28
CA ALA A 131 -8.18 -17.62 -2.54
C ALA A 131 -8.05 -16.27 -3.27
N TYR A 132 -6.82 -15.80 -3.55
CA TYR A 132 -6.59 -14.57 -4.27
C TYR A 132 -7.14 -14.63 -5.70
N THR A 133 -7.86 -13.57 -6.09
CA THR A 133 -8.26 -13.32 -7.47
C THR A 133 -7.85 -11.91 -7.89
N GLU A 134 -7.70 -11.67 -9.18
CA GLU A 134 -7.31 -10.36 -9.72
C GLU A 134 -8.38 -9.27 -9.54
N SER A 135 -9.62 -9.65 -9.20
CA SER A 135 -10.71 -8.72 -8.85
C SER A 135 -10.58 -8.13 -7.43
N GLN A 136 -9.97 -8.87 -6.50
CA GLN A 136 -9.91 -8.51 -5.08
C GLN A 136 -9.36 -7.10 -4.79
N PRO A 137 -8.25 -6.64 -5.42
CA PRO A 137 -7.75 -5.28 -5.17
C PRO A 137 -8.73 -4.18 -5.60
N LEU A 138 -9.48 -4.40 -6.70
CA LEU A 138 -10.52 -3.47 -7.16
C LEU A 138 -11.72 -3.49 -6.21
N GLU A 139 -12.21 -4.65 -5.84
CA GLU A 139 -13.33 -4.82 -4.90
C GLU A 139 -13.04 -4.14 -3.56
N TYR A 140 -11.83 -4.35 -3.02
CA TYR A 140 -11.40 -3.70 -1.78
C TYR A 140 -11.38 -2.17 -1.91
N TYR A 141 -10.88 -1.64 -3.04
CA TYR A 141 -10.89 -0.19 -3.30
C TYR A 141 -12.32 0.35 -3.39
N LEU A 142 -13.20 -0.30 -4.14
CA LEU A 142 -14.57 0.16 -4.34
C LEU A 142 -15.39 0.23 -3.04
N LYS A 143 -15.16 -0.69 -2.08
CA LYS A 143 -15.79 -0.66 -0.75
C LYS A 143 -15.49 0.61 0.04
N SER A 144 -14.33 1.23 -0.16
CA SER A 144 -13.89 2.43 0.57
C SER A 144 -13.86 3.71 -0.27
N LYS A 145 -14.15 3.62 -1.57
CA LYS A 145 -13.97 4.71 -2.55
C LYS A 145 -14.61 6.02 -2.13
N ASP A 146 -15.83 5.97 -1.62
CA ASP A 146 -16.60 7.17 -1.30
C ASP A 146 -16.09 7.86 -0.02
N SER A 147 -15.56 7.09 0.93
CA SER A 147 -14.92 7.63 2.14
C SER A 147 -13.54 8.26 1.88
N LEU A 148 -12.94 8.00 0.72
CA LEU A 148 -11.64 8.54 0.32
C LEU A 148 -11.76 9.89 -0.40
N TRP A 149 -12.60 10.80 0.10
CA TRP A 149 -12.88 12.10 -0.52
C TRP A 149 -11.65 12.99 -0.66
N PHE A 150 -10.71 12.92 0.29
CA PHE A 150 -9.51 13.74 0.35
C PHE A 150 -8.41 13.36 -0.67
N ILE A 151 -8.51 12.23 -1.36
CA ILE A 151 -7.53 11.84 -2.38
C ILE A 151 -7.69 12.71 -3.61
N HIS A 152 -6.57 13.22 -4.14
CA HIS A 152 -6.57 14.01 -5.38
C HIS A 152 -7.30 13.29 -6.52
N PRO A 153 -8.20 13.97 -7.28
CA PRO A 153 -9.04 13.35 -8.31
C PRO A 153 -8.24 12.58 -9.37
N ARG A 154 -7.08 13.13 -9.80
CA ARG A 154 -6.18 12.43 -10.73
C ARG A 154 -5.67 11.11 -10.14
N THR A 155 -5.23 11.12 -8.90
CA THR A 155 -4.75 9.91 -8.21
C THR A 155 -5.85 8.85 -8.10
N LYS A 156 -7.07 9.26 -7.74
CA LYS A 156 -8.25 8.35 -7.71
C LYS A 156 -8.49 7.72 -9.08
N LYS A 157 -8.53 8.54 -10.14
CA LYS A 157 -8.77 8.08 -11.52
C LYS A 157 -7.67 7.13 -11.99
N GLU A 158 -6.40 7.45 -11.74
CA GLU A 158 -5.26 6.63 -12.14
C GLU A 158 -5.25 5.30 -11.38
N LEU A 159 -5.47 5.31 -10.06
CA LEU A 159 -5.55 4.11 -9.24
C LEU A 159 -6.68 3.19 -9.71
N GLU A 160 -7.90 3.72 -9.85
CA GLU A 160 -9.05 2.94 -10.28
C GLU A 160 -8.84 2.37 -11.69
N GLY A 161 -8.30 3.17 -12.61
CA GLY A 161 -8.01 2.71 -13.98
C GLY A 161 -7.03 1.54 -14.01
N LEU A 162 -5.95 1.58 -13.21
CA LEU A 162 -4.99 0.48 -13.12
C LEU A 162 -5.60 -0.77 -12.47
N LEU A 163 -6.42 -0.61 -11.43
CA LEU A 163 -7.12 -1.73 -10.80
C LEU A 163 -8.16 -2.38 -11.72
N ARG A 164 -8.82 -1.59 -12.58
CA ARG A 164 -9.72 -2.13 -13.62
C ARG A 164 -8.96 -2.91 -14.70
N ILE A 165 -7.79 -2.43 -15.14
CA ILE A 165 -6.93 -3.20 -16.05
C ILE A 165 -6.53 -4.53 -15.43
N LEU A 166 -6.21 -4.55 -14.14
CA LEU A 166 -5.94 -5.80 -13.42
C LEU A 166 -7.14 -6.76 -13.47
N ASN A 167 -8.31 -6.25 -13.06
CA ASN A 167 -9.55 -7.04 -13.01
C ASN A 167 -9.94 -7.62 -14.37
N ASP A 168 -9.89 -6.78 -15.42
CA ASP A 168 -10.45 -7.12 -16.74
C ASP A 168 -9.45 -7.88 -17.63
N HIS A 169 -8.14 -7.70 -17.39
CA HIS A 169 -7.10 -8.16 -18.31
C HIS A 169 -5.95 -8.92 -17.66
N GLY A 170 -5.90 -8.95 -16.35
CA GLY A 170 -4.91 -9.67 -15.57
C GLY A 170 -3.59 -8.93 -15.37
N GLU A 171 -2.81 -9.44 -14.41
CA GLU A 171 -1.57 -8.81 -13.96
C GLU A 171 -0.53 -8.64 -15.07
N LYS A 172 -0.39 -9.63 -15.96
CA LYS A 172 0.60 -9.54 -17.04
C LYS A 172 0.35 -8.33 -17.94
N LYS A 173 -0.90 -8.07 -18.31
CA LYS A 173 -1.29 -6.91 -19.11
C LYS A 173 -1.18 -5.61 -18.34
N LEU A 174 -1.54 -5.60 -17.06
CA LEU A 174 -1.35 -4.45 -16.17
C LEU A 174 0.11 -4.03 -16.10
N LEU A 175 1.04 -4.95 -15.80
CA LEU A 175 2.47 -4.65 -15.68
C LEU A 175 3.06 -4.17 -17.02
N HIS A 176 2.63 -4.75 -18.13
CA HIS A 176 3.01 -4.27 -19.47
C HIS A 176 2.54 -2.82 -19.70
N TYR A 177 1.27 -2.53 -19.40
CA TYR A 177 0.71 -1.18 -19.52
C TYR A 177 1.45 -0.18 -18.61
N ILE A 178 1.71 -0.54 -17.34
CA ILE A 178 2.45 0.32 -16.41
C ILE A 178 3.83 0.66 -16.98
N LYS A 179 4.58 -0.33 -17.45
CA LYS A 179 5.95 -0.17 -17.94
C LYS A 179 6.06 0.67 -19.20
N TYR A 180 5.23 0.38 -20.19
CA TYR A 180 5.40 0.92 -21.54
C TYR A 180 4.50 2.10 -21.86
N VAL A 181 3.42 2.30 -21.10
CA VAL A 181 2.47 3.38 -21.32
C VAL A 181 2.39 4.33 -20.14
N TYR A 182 1.97 3.82 -18.97
CA TYR A 182 1.63 4.65 -17.82
C TYR A 182 2.81 5.46 -17.29
N LEU A 183 3.96 4.83 -17.05
CA LEU A 183 5.16 5.50 -16.54
C LEU A 183 5.85 6.40 -17.57
N LYS A 184 5.59 6.21 -18.86
CA LYS A 184 6.17 7.06 -19.93
C LYS A 184 5.44 8.40 -20.12
N GLN A 185 4.22 8.52 -19.61
CA GLN A 185 3.36 9.69 -19.76
C GLN A 185 3.30 10.53 -18.47
N GLU A 186 4.38 10.59 -17.67
CA GLU A 186 4.38 11.39 -16.44
C GLU A 186 3.98 12.83 -16.77
N PRO A 187 2.90 13.36 -16.16
CA PRO A 187 2.48 14.73 -16.41
C PRO A 187 3.57 15.70 -15.99
N LYS A 188 3.83 16.73 -16.79
CA LYS A 188 4.73 17.83 -16.41
C LYS A 188 4.15 18.48 -15.14
N SER A 189 4.73 18.20 -14.00
CA SER A 189 4.35 18.79 -12.72
C SER A 189 5.25 20.00 -12.43
N ARG A 190 4.67 21.08 -11.94
CA ARG A 190 5.44 22.19 -11.34
C ARG A 190 6.06 21.78 -10.00
N ILE A 191 5.54 20.71 -9.40
CA ILE A 191 6.00 20.20 -8.11
C ILE A 191 7.13 19.21 -8.38
N LYS A 192 8.34 19.53 -7.90
CA LYS A 192 9.49 18.62 -7.90
C LYS A 192 9.47 17.84 -6.57
N TYR A 193 9.32 16.51 -6.64
CA TYR A 193 9.30 15.62 -5.47
C TYR A 193 10.63 14.87 -5.31
#